data_ff583bb32d17549bd59421990ac62d37
#
_entry.id   ff583bb32d17549bd59421990ac62d37
#
_cell.length_a   1.000
_cell.length_b   1.000
_cell.length_c   1.000
_cell.angle_alpha   90.00
_cell.angle_beta   90.00
_cell.angle_gamma   90.00
#
_symmetry.space_group_name_H-M   'P 1'
#
loop_
_entity.id
_entity.type
_entity.pdbx_description
1 polymer ?
#
loop_
_entity_poly.entity_id
_entity_poly.type
_entity_poly.pdbx_seq_one_letter_code
_entity_poly.pdbx_strand_id
1 'polypeptide(L)'
;AISAQLEETPNFYITDIAGLDAAKTHALRKACFEAGVELVVVKNTLFTKVLEASQNEEMMKLTEVLAGPTAIMYSVAPNAPAKVIKKFNDNGSEKPVLKGAFVQEWPAFIGADQLGNLLAIKSREEMIADIVGLLLSPIRNVMSALEHKDDDKAEAAAE
;
A
#
# COMPACT_ATOMS: atom_id res chain seq x y z
N ALA A 1 -6.73 -18.65 13.40
CA ALA A 1 -5.51 -18.16 12.76
C ALA A 1 -5.84 -17.07 11.73
N ILE A 2 -6.50 -17.38 10.60
CA ILE A 2 -6.82 -16.38 9.54
C ILE A 2 -7.74 -15.27 10.08
N SER A 3 -8.77 -15.59 10.83
CA SER A 3 -9.66 -14.60 11.45
C SER A 3 -8.94 -13.70 12.45
N ALA A 4 -8.03 -14.25 13.24
CA ALA A 4 -7.22 -13.47 14.17
C ALA A 4 -6.28 -12.49 13.43
N GLN A 5 -5.69 -12.91 12.33
CA GLN A 5 -4.85 -12.04 11.49
C GLN A 5 -5.64 -10.91 10.83
N LEU A 6 -6.89 -11.19 10.42
CA LEU A 6 -7.80 -10.15 9.88
C LEU A 6 -8.21 -9.11 10.93
N GLU A 7 -8.30 -9.50 12.19
CA GLU A 7 -8.60 -8.59 13.30
C GLU A 7 -7.37 -7.72 13.68
N GLU A 8 -6.17 -8.31 13.61
CA GLU A 8 -4.92 -7.60 13.91
C GLU A 8 -4.49 -6.66 12.77
N THR A 9 -4.72 -7.08 11.51
CA THR A 9 -4.34 -6.31 10.32
C THR A 9 -5.54 -5.98 9.47
N PRO A 10 -6.06 -4.76 9.58
CA PRO A 10 -7.30 -4.36 8.91
C PRO A 10 -7.16 -4.25 7.39
N ASN A 11 -5.93 -4.17 6.88
CA ASN A 11 -5.67 -4.04 5.45
C ASN A 11 -5.12 -5.34 4.88
N PHE A 12 -5.78 -5.88 3.87
CA PHE A 12 -5.28 -7.06 3.17
C PHE A 12 -5.44 -6.93 1.66
N TYR A 13 -4.50 -7.56 0.95
CA TYR A 13 -4.47 -7.59 -0.51
C TYR A 13 -4.55 -9.03 -0.98
N ILE A 14 -5.36 -9.25 -2.00
CA ILE A 14 -5.53 -10.55 -2.65
C ILE A 14 -4.74 -10.52 -3.95
N THR A 15 -3.72 -11.38 -4.04
CA THR A 15 -2.82 -11.44 -5.18
C THR A 15 -2.77 -12.83 -5.79
N ASP A 16 -2.51 -12.87 -7.10
CA ASP A 16 -2.27 -14.09 -7.85
C ASP A 16 -0.76 -14.36 -7.94
N ILE A 17 -0.35 -15.49 -7.41
CA ILE A 17 1.03 -15.96 -7.48
C ILE A 17 1.22 -17.16 -8.41
N ALA A 18 0.22 -17.47 -9.26
CA ALA A 18 0.30 -18.57 -10.20
C ALA A 18 1.47 -18.39 -11.17
N GLY A 19 2.25 -19.44 -11.39
CA GLY A 19 3.36 -19.44 -12.35
C GLY A 19 4.63 -18.72 -11.89
N LEU A 20 4.74 -18.36 -10.61
CA LEU A 20 6.01 -17.91 -10.04
C LEU A 20 6.92 -19.09 -9.73
N ASP A 21 8.18 -19.00 -10.17
CA ASP A 21 9.22 -19.96 -9.79
C ASP A 21 9.53 -19.90 -8.30
N ALA A 22 10.11 -20.97 -7.76
CA ALA A 22 10.50 -21.02 -6.35
C ALA A 22 11.46 -19.88 -5.95
N ALA A 23 12.40 -19.54 -6.82
CA ALA A 23 13.32 -18.42 -6.61
C ALA A 23 12.59 -17.07 -6.52
N LYS A 24 11.66 -16.82 -7.45
CA LYS A 24 10.84 -15.60 -7.47
C LYS A 24 9.89 -15.53 -6.27
N THR A 25 9.31 -16.66 -5.89
CA THR A 25 8.46 -16.75 -4.69
C THR A 25 9.25 -16.45 -3.42
N HIS A 26 10.48 -16.95 -3.33
CA HIS A 26 11.36 -16.63 -2.20
C HIS A 26 11.73 -15.14 -2.17
N ALA A 27 12.09 -14.57 -3.32
CA ALA A 27 12.38 -13.16 -3.45
C ALA A 27 11.16 -12.27 -3.07
N LEU A 28 9.96 -12.69 -3.50
CA LEU A 28 8.72 -12.00 -3.14
C LEU A 28 8.49 -12.03 -1.62
N ARG A 29 8.64 -13.19 -0.98
CA ARG A 29 8.51 -13.33 0.47
C ARG A 29 9.52 -12.48 1.23
N LYS A 30 10.75 -12.42 0.73
CA LYS A 30 11.79 -11.57 1.31
C LYS A 30 11.43 -10.09 1.19
N ALA A 31 11.00 -9.64 0.00
CA ALA A 31 10.57 -8.26 -0.21
C ALA A 31 9.34 -7.87 0.64
N CYS A 32 8.40 -8.81 0.82
CA CYS A 32 7.26 -8.60 1.71
C CYS A 32 7.71 -8.46 3.17
N PHE A 33 8.61 -9.32 3.62
CA PHE A 33 9.14 -9.27 4.99
C PHE A 33 9.89 -7.94 5.26
N GLU A 34 10.72 -7.48 4.31
CA GLU A 34 11.43 -6.21 4.40
C GLU A 34 10.49 -4.99 4.43
N ALA A 35 9.31 -5.12 3.82
CA ALA A 35 8.27 -4.08 3.81
C ALA A 35 7.29 -4.18 4.99
N GLY A 36 7.47 -5.13 5.89
CA GLY A 36 6.52 -5.38 6.99
C GLY A 36 5.17 -5.94 6.54
N VAL A 37 5.15 -6.65 5.41
CA VAL A 37 3.96 -7.29 4.84
C VAL A 37 4.04 -8.79 5.09
N GLU A 38 3.00 -9.37 5.67
CA GLU A 38 2.90 -10.81 5.86
C GLU A 38 2.24 -11.47 4.65
N LEU A 39 2.95 -12.38 3.99
CA LEU A 39 2.44 -13.12 2.84
C LEU A 39 2.00 -14.53 3.26
N VAL A 40 0.71 -14.80 3.15
CA VAL A 40 0.11 -16.09 3.49
C VAL A 40 -0.62 -16.65 2.27
N VAL A 41 -0.32 -17.91 1.92
CA VAL A 41 -1.06 -18.63 0.88
C VAL A 41 -2.20 -19.39 1.52
N VAL A 42 -3.42 -19.09 1.13
CA VAL A 42 -4.63 -19.65 1.72
C VAL A 42 -5.47 -20.34 0.65
N LYS A 43 -6.19 -21.38 1.06
CA LYS A 43 -7.17 -22.03 0.21
C LYS A 43 -8.41 -21.16 0.07
N ASN A 44 -8.83 -20.89 -1.18
CA ASN A 44 -9.95 -19.97 -1.47
C ASN A 44 -11.21 -20.31 -0.67
N THR A 45 -11.60 -21.59 -0.60
CA THR A 45 -12.80 -22.01 0.14
C THR A 45 -12.75 -21.72 1.64
N LEU A 46 -11.57 -21.71 2.24
CA LEU A 46 -11.40 -21.36 3.65
C LEU A 46 -11.48 -19.85 3.85
N PHE A 47 -10.88 -19.11 2.91
CA PHE A 47 -10.91 -17.66 2.96
C PHE A 47 -12.32 -17.11 2.72
N THR A 48 -13.07 -17.67 1.75
CA THR A 48 -14.48 -17.33 1.52
C THR A 48 -15.32 -17.46 2.79
N LYS A 49 -15.18 -18.57 3.52
CA LYS A 49 -15.91 -18.76 4.79
C LYS A 49 -15.57 -17.72 5.86
N VAL A 50 -14.34 -17.25 5.88
CA VAL A 50 -13.91 -16.20 6.82
C VAL A 50 -14.48 -14.85 6.41
N LEU A 51 -14.52 -14.54 5.12
CA LEU A 51 -15.13 -13.31 4.59
C LEU A 51 -16.64 -13.29 4.83
N GLU A 52 -17.34 -14.42 4.62
CA GLU A 52 -18.76 -14.56 4.94
C GLU A 52 -19.04 -14.38 6.43
N ALA A 53 -18.17 -14.88 7.29
CA ALA A 53 -18.29 -14.73 8.74
C ALA A 53 -18.09 -13.30 9.22
N SER A 54 -17.35 -12.48 8.49
CA SER A 54 -17.11 -11.06 8.82
C SER A 54 -18.30 -10.14 8.58
N GLN A 55 -19.35 -10.61 7.86
CA GLN A 55 -20.59 -9.87 7.55
C GLN A 55 -20.40 -8.51 6.86
N ASN A 56 -19.25 -8.26 6.26
CA ASN A 56 -18.97 -7.04 5.51
C ASN A 56 -19.34 -7.23 4.03
N GLU A 57 -20.25 -6.43 3.51
CA GLU A 57 -20.68 -6.49 2.11
C GLU A 57 -19.53 -6.22 1.13
N GLU A 58 -18.60 -5.36 1.49
CA GLU A 58 -17.41 -5.05 0.70
C GLU A 58 -16.46 -6.25 0.58
N MET A 59 -16.32 -7.02 1.68
CA MET A 59 -15.53 -8.25 1.68
C MET A 59 -16.20 -9.35 0.86
N MET A 60 -17.53 -9.39 0.81
CA MET A 60 -18.27 -10.35 -0.02
C MET A 60 -18.03 -10.13 -1.52
N LYS A 61 -17.89 -8.89 -1.98
CA LYS A 61 -17.53 -8.59 -3.38
C LYS A 61 -16.18 -9.17 -3.77
N LEU A 62 -15.25 -9.29 -2.83
CA LEU A 62 -13.94 -9.88 -3.08
C LEU A 62 -14.00 -11.40 -3.25
N THR A 63 -15.08 -12.08 -2.83
CA THR A 63 -15.23 -13.52 -3.05
C THR A 63 -15.34 -13.88 -4.53
N GLU A 64 -15.90 -13.00 -5.35
CA GLU A 64 -16.01 -13.19 -6.80
C GLU A 64 -14.63 -13.22 -7.50
N VAL A 65 -13.65 -12.57 -6.91
CA VAL A 65 -12.28 -12.44 -7.46
C VAL A 65 -11.38 -13.60 -6.99
N LEU A 66 -11.85 -14.44 -6.07
CA LEU A 66 -11.11 -15.59 -5.53
C LEU A 66 -11.06 -16.78 -6.49
N ALA A 67 -10.61 -16.58 -7.71
CA ALA A 67 -10.41 -17.65 -8.69
C ALA A 67 -8.92 -18.02 -8.82
N GLY A 68 -8.58 -19.30 -8.80
CA GLY A 68 -7.20 -19.81 -8.97
C GLY A 68 -6.32 -19.67 -7.72
N PRO A 69 -4.99 -19.81 -7.87
CA PRO A 69 -4.05 -19.71 -6.76
C PRO A 69 -4.09 -18.29 -6.15
N THR A 70 -4.32 -18.23 -4.86
CA THR A 70 -4.49 -16.95 -4.16
C THR A 70 -3.53 -16.86 -3.00
N ALA A 71 -2.80 -15.75 -2.94
CA ALA A 71 -2.01 -15.35 -1.79
C ALA A 71 -2.58 -14.07 -1.21
N ILE A 72 -2.61 -14.01 0.11
CA ILE A 72 -3.07 -12.84 0.84
C ILE A 72 -1.87 -12.17 1.45
N MET A 73 -1.79 -10.87 1.26
CA MET A 73 -0.80 -9.99 1.88
C MET A 73 -1.49 -9.18 2.96
N TYR A 74 -1.10 -9.37 4.19
CA TYR A 74 -1.57 -8.59 5.33
C TYR A 74 -0.59 -7.46 5.64
N SER A 75 -1.09 -6.28 5.91
CA SER A 75 -0.24 -5.14 6.28
C SER A 75 -0.98 -4.15 7.16
N VAL A 76 -0.24 -3.53 8.06
CA VAL A 76 -0.72 -2.41 8.86
C VAL A 76 -0.79 -1.15 7.99
N ALA A 77 0.22 -0.93 7.14
CA ALA A 77 0.24 0.21 6.23
C ALA A 77 -0.56 -0.09 4.95
N PRO A 78 -1.53 0.73 4.57
CA PRO A 78 -2.40 0.46 3.42
C PRO A 78 -1.65 0.41 2.08
N ASN A 79 -0.55 1.13 1.94
CA ASN A 79 0.20 1.23 0.68
C ASN A 79 1.40 0.27 0.57
N ALA A 80 1.81 -0.39 1.67
CA ALA A 80 2.99 -1.24 1.67
C ALA A 80 2.90 -2.42 0.68
N PRO A 81 1.81 -3.22 0.64
CA PRO A 81 1.71 -4.31 -0.33
C PRO A 81 1.70 -3.81 -1.78
N ALA A 82 1.04 -2.69 -2.05
CA ALA A 82 1.01 -2.10 -3.39
C ALA A 82 2.40 -1.68 -3.88
N LYS A 83 3.22 -1.09 -3.01
CA LYS A 83 4.61 -0.75 -3.30
C LYS A 83 5.46 -1.99 -3.60
N VAL A 84 5.26 -3.08 -2.84
CA VAL A 84 5.96 -4.35 -3.07
C VAL A 84 5.57 -4.95 -4.42
N ILE A 85 4.29 -5.01 -4.74
CA ILE A 85 3.80 -5.53 -6.01
C ILE A 85 4.36 -4.72 -7.18
N LYS A 86 4.33 -3.40 -7.10
CA LYS A 86 4.87 -2.52 -8.13
C LYS A 86 6.37 -2.75 -8.33
N LYS A 87 7.15 -2.70 -7.25
CA LYS A 87 8.60 -2.92 -7.29
C LYS A 87 8.97 -4.28 -7.87
N PHE A 88 8.14 -5.28 -7.63
CA PHE A 88 8.36 -6.63 -8.16
C PHE A 88 8.00 -6.74 -9.64
N ASN A 89 6.93 -6.06 -10.07
CA ASN A 89 6.54 -5.99 -11.48
C ASN A 89 7.54 -5.16 -12.31
N ASP A 90 8.07 -4.07 -11.76
CA ASP A 90 9.10 -3.23 -12.41
C ASP A 90 10.40 -4.02 -12.65
N ASN A 91 10.68 -5.05 -11.87
CA ASN A 91 11.81 -5.97 -12.09
C ASN A 91 11.57 -7.00 -13.21
N GLY A 92 10.56 -6.80 -14.06
CA GLY A 92 10.26 -7.64 -15.21
C GLY A 92 9.50 -8.93 -14.89
N SER A 93 8.87 -8.99 -13.75
CA SER A 93 7.96 -10.07 -13.40
C SER A 93 6.52 -9.62 -13.66
N GLU A 94 5.79 -10.34 -14.52
CA GLU A 94 4.36 -10.07 -14.75
C GLU A 94 3.47 -10.39 -13.55
N LYS A 95 4.01 -11.05 -12.55
CA LYS A 95 3.34 -11.47 -11.31
C LYS A 95 4.18 -11.14 -10.08
N PRO A 96 3.55 -10.86 -8.92
CA PRO A 96 2.15 -11.07 -8.56
C PRO A 96 1.19 -10.06 -9.19
N VAL A 97 0.00 -10.52 -9.60
CA VAL A 97 -1.09 -9.68 -10.10
C VAL A 97 -2.05 -9.40 -8.96
N LEU A 98 -2.44 -8.15 -8.79
CA LEU A 98 -3.47 -7.76 -7.86
C LEU A 98 -4.83 -8.24 -8.35
N LYS A 99 -5.53 -9.05 -7.55
CA LYS A 99 -6.93 -9.43 -7.79
C LYS A 99 -7.90 -8.47 -7.10
N GLY A 100 -7.58 -8.12 -5.89
CA GLY A 100 -8.37 -7.20 -5.09
C GLY A 100 -7.64 -6.77 -3.84
N ALA A 101 -8.12 -5.72 -3.23
CA ALA A 101 -7.60 -5.22 -1.98
C ALA A 101 -8.73 -4.70 -1.10
N PHE A 102 -8.62 -4.92 0.17
CA PHE A 102 -9.47 -4.33 1.18
C PHE A 102 -8.64 -3.42 2.09
N VAL A 103 -9.07 -2.18 2.20
CA VAL A 103 -8.47 -1.17 3.07
C VAL A 103 -9.57 -0.61 3.97
N GLN A 104 -9.36 -0.60 5.26
CA GLN A 104 -10.39 -0.36 6.28
C GLN A 104 -11.22 0.91 6.08
N GLU A 105 -10.67 1.96 5.54
CA GLU A 105 -11.36 3.26 5.38
C GLU A 105 -11.81 3.51 3.94
N TRP A 106 -11.63 2.53 3.05
CA TRP A 106 -11.88 2.66 1.62
C TRP A 106 -12.74 1.50 1.09
N PRO A 107 -13.49 1.72 0.01
CA PRO A 107 -14.23 0.64 -0.63
C PRO A 107 -13.28 -0.44 -1.13
N ALA A 108 -13.80 -1.66 -1.28
CA ALA A 108 -13.02 -2.77 -1.82
C ALA A 108 -12.55 -2.45 -3.26
N PHE A 109 -11.25 -2.55 -3.47
CA PHE A 109 -10.63 -2.37 -4.78
C PHE A 109 -10.61 -3.72 -5.51
N ILE A 110 -11.17 -3.78 -6.71
CA ILE A 110 -11.23 -4.99 -7.52
C ILE A 110 -10.48 -4.74 -8.83
N GLY A 111 -9.53 -5.62 -9.16
CA GLY A 111 -8.77 -5.60 -10.40
C GLY A 111 -7.36 -5.04 -10.29
N ALA A 112 -6.55 -5.41 -11.28
CA ALA A 112 -5.14 -5.02 -11.36
C ALA A 112 -4.95 -3.51 -11.61
N ASP A 113 -5.91 -2.87 -12.28
CA ASP A 113 -5.87 -1.44 -12.63
C ASP A 113 -5.92 -0.54 -11.39
N GLN A 114 -6.46 -1.05 -10.29
CA GLN A 114 -6.57 -0.31 -9.04
C GLN A 114 -5.24 -0.18 -8.27
N LEU A 115 -4.18 -0.86 -8.74
CA LEU A 115 -2.86 -0.76 -8.12
C LEU A 115 -2.34 0.68 -8.07
N GLY A 116 -2.61 1.48 -9.10
CA GLY A 116 -2.26 2.89 -9.15
C GLY A 116 -2.96 3.71 -8.05
N ASN A 117 -4.23 3.47 -7.84
CA ASN A 117 -5.03 4.11 -6.80
C ASN A 117 -4.55 3.70 -5.40
N LEU A 118 -4.24 2.41 -5.21
CA LEU A 118 -3.70 1.88 -3.96
C LEU A 118 -2.32 2.44 -3.61
N LEU A 119 -1.50 2.75 -4.61
CA LEU A 119 -0.21 3.43 -4.42
C LEU A 119 -0.39 4.91 -4.05
N ALA A 120 -1.47 5.53 -4.53
CA ALA A 120 -1.80 6.91 -4.21
C ALA A 120 -2.38 7.08 -2.79
N ILE A 121 -2.89 5.99 -2.20
CA ILE A 121 -3.36 6.00 -0.81
C ILE A 121 -2.13 6.17 0.09
N LYS A 122 -2.10 7.25 0.83
CA LYS A 122 -1.06 7.51 1.82
C LYS A 122 -1.42 6.85 3.14
N SER A 123 -0.42 6.37 3.87
CA SER A 123 -0.65 5.92 5.23
C SER A 123 -1.08 7.09 6.11
N ARG A 124 -1.73 6.80 7.24
CA ARG A 124 -2.17 7.82 8.19
C ARG A 124 -1.02 8.73 8.64
N GLU A 125 0.14 8.14 8.86
CA GLU A 125 1.37 8.85 9.23
C GLU A 125 1.91 9.72 8.09
N GLU A 126 1.87 9.21 6.84
CA GLU A 126 2.27 9.97 5.65
C GLU A 126 1.32 11.14 5.40
N MET A 127 0.00 10.98 5.62
CA MET A 127 -0.96 12.07 5.52
C MET A 127 -0.74 13.15 6.58
N ILE A 128 -0.44 12.77 7.81
CA ILE A 128 -0.11 13.71 8.88
C ILE A 128 1.19 14.46 8.56
N ALA A 129 2.21 13.78 8.08
CA ALA A 129 3.47 14.39 7.66
C ALA A 129 3.29 15.39 6.51
N ASP A 130 2.44 15.09 5.55
CA ASP A 130 2.10 16.00 4.45
C ASP A 130 1.37 17.25 4.95
N ILE A 131 0.41 17.11 5.86
CA ILE A 131 -0.31 18.24 6.46
C ILE A 131 0.67 19.14 7.22
N VAL A 132 1.56 18.56 8.03
CA VAL A 132 2.61 19.31 8.74
C VAL A 132 3.56 19.98 7.75
N GLY A 133 3.95 19.31 6.67
CA GLY A 133 4.77 19.88 5.60
C GLY A 133 4.09 21.06 4.90
N LEU A 134 2.80 20.98 4.61
CA LEU A 134 2.01 22.06 4.02
C LEU A 134 1.87 23.26 4.97
N LEU A 135 1.74 23.04 6.28
CA LEU A 135 1.69 24.10 7.28
C LEU A 135 3.03 24.80 7.48
N LEU A 136 4.15 24.08 7.34
CA LEU A 136 5.50 24.62 7.45
C LEU A 136 6.01 25.25 6.15
N SER A 137 5.50 24.85 4.99
CA SER A 137 5.91 25.36 3.69
C SER A 137 5.76 26.89 3.53
N PRO A 138 4.64 27.53 3.90
CA PRO A 138 4.50 28.99 3.86
C PRO A 138 5.53 29.70 4.74
N ILE A 139 5.85 29.16 5.92
CA ILE A 139 6.83 29.71 6.84
C ILE A 139 8.24 29.64 6.26
N ARG A 140 8.62 28.54 5.64
CA ARG A 140 9.91 28.38 4.97
C ARG A 140 10.05 29.34 3.78
N ASN A 141 9.01 29.49 2.98
CA ASN A 141 9.00 30.43 1.85
C ASN A 141 9.13 31.89 2.31
N VAL A 142 8.50 32.25 3.41
CA VAL A 142 8.61 33.58 4.01
C VAL A 142 10.03 33.80 4.59
N MET A 143 10.61 32.83 5.27
CA MET A 143 11.98 32.93 5.78
C MET A 143 13.00 33.07 4.66
N SER A 144 12.90 32.29 3.60
CA SER A 144 13.76 32.40 2.41
C SER A 144 13.61 33.76 1.73
N ALA A 145 12.40 34.28 1.62
CA ALA A 145 12.16 35.63 1.05
C ALA A 145 12.72 36.75 1.94
N LEU A 146 12.73 36.59 3.24
CA LEU A 146 13.34 37.54 4.18
C LEU A 146 14.86 37.50 4.14
N GLU A 147 15.48 36.31 4.05
CA GLU A 147 16.94 36.18 3.90
C GLU A 147 17.43 36.88 2.62
N HIS A 148 16.78 36.65 1.47
CA HIS A 148 17.11 37.34 0.22
C HIS A 148 16.92 38.86 0.29
N LYS A 149 15.97 39.31 1.07
CA LYS A 149 15.73 40.78 1.23
C LYS A 149 16.78 41.47 2.09
N ASP A 150 17.37 40.75 3.02
CA ASP A 150 18.47 41.27 3.85
C ASP A 150 19.79 41.30 3.06
N ASP A 151 20.02 40.33 2.16
CA ASP A 151 21.18 40.30 1.27
C ASP A 151 21.14 41.47 0.24
N ASP A 152 19.97 41.72 -0.37
CA ASP A 152 19.78 42.87 -1.29
C ASP A 152 19.96 44.21 -0.59
N LYS A 153 19.65 44.31 0.71
CA LYS A 153 19.88 45.55 1.49
C LYS A 153 21.35 45.73 1.87
N ALA A 154 22.07 44.63 2.05
CA ALA A 154 23.49 44.69 2.36
C ALA A 154 24.32 45.11 1.15
N GLU A 155 23.94 44.68 -0.08
CA GLU A 155 24.58 45.14 -1.32
C GLU A 155 24.26 46.62 -1.64
N ALA A 156 23.03 47.06 -1.40
CA ALA A 156 22.64 48.47 -1.64
C ALA A 156 23.24 49.47 -0.63
N ALA A 157 23.79 49.00 0.49
CA ALA A 157 24.47 49.84 1.50
C ALA A 157 26.00 49.85 1.31
N ALA A 158 26.55 49.08 0.35
CA ALA A 158 27.99 49.03 0.04
C ALA A 158 28.41 49.84 -1.17
N GLU A 159 27.47 50.52 -1.85
CA GLU A 159 27.74 51.57 -2.87
C GLU A 159 27.58 52.96 -2.24
#